data_c98436ef2c85f59d175c1f6aeb21d4a9
#
_entry.id   c98436ef2c85f59d175c1f6aeb21d4a9
#
_cell.length_a   1.000
_cell.length_b   1.000
_cell.length_c   1.000
_cell.angle_alpha   90.00
_cell.angle_beta   90.00
_cell.angle_gamma   90.00
#
_symmetry.space_group_name_H-M   'P 1'
#
loop_
_entity.id
_entity.type
_entity.pdbx_description
1 polymer ?
#
loop_
_entity_poly.entity_id
_entity_poly.type
_entity_poly.pdbx_seq_one_letter_code
_entity_poly.pdbx_strand_id
1 'polypeptide(L)'
;MSRAFTEAATLKMIVKTGAISFPPLSNGIDSITEVLIRRFAQSFENVFTFCLGDPPKDDARSFSCNWIVGMSEKESGAVRVGCGRYDWRFQPDEPFLVQELTITIEFMQILPPRNLDAIMDWLSGLPYPWCPFQTAVASAPKVEGLEVILDYVSRKN
;
A
#
# COMPACT_ATOMS: atom_id res chain seq x y z
N MET A 1 -7.73 6.84 -11.93
CA MET A 1 -8.65 6.93 -10.77
C MET A 1 -10.12 6.85 -11.15
N SER A 2 -10.57 7.58 -12.16
CA SER A 2 -11.99 7.57 -12.58
C SER A 2 -12.52 6.19 -13.03
N ARG A 3 -11.64 5.27 -13.39
CA ARG A 3 -12.02 3.90 -13.76
C ARG A 3 -12.10 2.93 -12.58
N ALA A 4 -11.65 3.36 -11.40
CA ALA A 4 -11.63 2.51 -10.22
C ALA A 4 -12.61 3.00 -9.14
N PHE A 5 -12.80 4.31 -9.03
CA PHE A 5 -13.57 4.95 -7.97
C PHE A 5 -14.82 5.64 -8.51
N THR A 6 -15.88 5.67 -7.69
CA THR A 6 -17.03 6.54 -7.95
C THR A 6 -16.62 8.00 -7.75
N GLU A 7 -17.35 8.93 -8.37
CA GLU A 7 -17.06 10.38 -8.21
C GLU A 7 -17.13 10.85 -6.76
N ALA A 8 -18.05 10.31 -6.00
CA ALA A 8 -18.30 10.68 -4.60
C ALA A 8 -17.60 9.73 -3.62
N ALA A 9 -16.62 8.95 -4.08
CA ALA A 9 -15.93 7.98 -3.24
C ALA A 9 -15.27 8.63 -2.02
N THR A 10 -15.09 7.86 -0.96
CA THR A 10 -14.45 8.28 0.28
C THR A 10 -13.18 7.47 0.51
N LEU A 11 -12.10 8.16 0.85
CA LEU A 11 -10.85 7.56 1.31
C LEU A 11 -10.68 7.87 2.79
N LYS A 12 -10.52 6.84 3.60
CA LYS A 12 -10.18 6.96 5.02
C LYS A 12 -8.74 6.48 5.24
N MET A 13 -7.97 7.26 5.97
CA MET A 13 -6.58 6.91 6.30
C MET A 13 -6.46 6.74 7.80
N ILE A 14 -6.05 5.54 8.23
CA ILE A 14 -5.74 5.23 9.63
C ILE A 14 -4.24 5.02 9.70
N VAL A 15 -3.51 5.99 10.25
CA VAL A 15 -2.05 5.98 10.30
C VAL A 15 -1.60 5.72 11.73
N LYS A 16 -1.02 4.54 11.98
CA LYS A 16 -0.58 4.08 13.30
C LYS A 16 0.91 4.29 13.54
N THR A 17 1.56 5.09 12.70
CA THR A 17 2.99 5.38 12.79
C THR A 17 3.25 6.87 12.61
N GLY A 18 4.29 7.39 13.25
CA GLY A 18 4.71 8.79 13.08
C GLY A 18 5.59 9.03 11.86
N ALA A 19 5.97 7.97 11.14
CA ALA A 19 6.93 8.06 10.02
C ALA A 19 6.31 8.62 8.73
N ILE A 20 4.99 8.67 8.64
CA ILE A 20 4.28 9.20 7.47
C ILE A 20 2.97 9.84 7.93
N SER A 21 2.48 10.80 7.16
CA SER A 21 1.26 11.54 7.49
C SER A 21 0.35 11.68 6.27
N PHE A 22 -0.94 11.53 6.49
CA PHE A 22 -1.98 11.73 5.49
C PHE A 22 -3.20 12.39 6.12
N PRO A 23 -4.01 13.12 5.34
CA PRO A 23 -5.32 13.55 5.81
C PRO A 23 -6.17 12.33 6.20
N PRO A 24 -6.88 12.37 7.35
CA PRO A 24 -7.64 11.20 7.80
C PRO A 24 -8.86 10.87 6.93
N LEU A 25 -9.38 11.85 6.21
CA LEU A 25 -10.56 11.69 5.37
C LEU A 25 -10.43 12.53 4.11
N SER A 26 -10.70 11.92 2.97
CA SER A 26 -10.76 12.59 1.67
C SER A 26 -12.05 12.18 0.97
N ASN A 27 -12.83 13.16 0.52
CA ASN A 27 -14.08 12.94 -0.16
C ASN A 27 -14.00 13.39 -1.62
N GLY A 28 -14.47 12.52 -2.51
CA GLY A 28 -14.49 12.77 -3.93
C GLY A 28 -13.19 12.36 -4.62
N ILE A 29 -13.32 12.03 -5.89
CA ILE A 29 -12.23 11.47 -6.69
C ILE A 29 -11.06 12.44 -6.83
N ASP A 30 -11.31 13.76 -6.90
CA ASP A 30 -10.24 14.74 -7.03
C ASP A 30 -9.38 14.82 -5.77
N SER A 31 -10.03 14.81 -4.59
CA SER A 31 -9.32 14.81 -3.30
C SER A 31 -8.51 13.52 -3.11
N ILE A 32 -9.08 12.39 -3.50
CA ILE A 32 -8.39 11.09 -3.41
C ILE A 32 -7.17 11.06 -4.34
N THR A 33 -7.33 11.55 -5.56
CA THR A 33 -6.23 11.63 -6.53
C THR A 33 -5.11 12.53 -6.01
N GLU A 34 -5.46 13.67 -5.41
CA GLU A 34 -4.48 14.58 -4.82
C GLU A 34 -3.64 13.88 -3.74
N VAL A 35 -4.30 13.15 -2.83
CA VAL A 35 -3.62 12.49 -1.71
C VAL A 35 -2.79 11.29 -2.16
N LEU A 36 -3.38 10.39 -2.96
CA LEU A 36 -2.73 9.12 -3.28
C LEU A 36 -1.73 9.22 -4.44
N ILE A 37 -1.87 10.20 -5.30
CA ILE A 37 -1.05 10.30 -6.49
C ILE A 37 -0.18 11.55 -6.46
N ARG A 38 -0.78 12.74 -6.46
CA ARG A 38 -0.02 13.98 -6.67
C ARG A 38 0.92 14.31 -5.53
N ARG A 39 0.43 14.34 -4.29
CA ARG A 39 1.28 14.65 -3.12
C ARG A 39 2.33 13.57 -2.90
N PHE A 40 1.91 12.32 -3.08
CA PHE A 40 2.79 11.17 -2.88
C PHE A 40 3.96 11.21 -3.88
N ALA A 41 3.68 11.47 -5.14
CA ALA A 41 4.69 11.53 -6.20
C ALA A 41 5.67 12.69 -6.05
N GLN A 42 5.33 13.73 -5.28
CA GLN A 42 6.25 14.83 -5.00
C GLN A 42 7.38 14.43 -4.06
N SER A 43 7.14 13.49 -3.16
CA SER A 43 8.07 13.12 -2.08
C SER A 43 8.78 11.79 -2.32
N PHE A 44 8.17 10.87 -3.05
CA PHE A 44 8.65 9.50 -3.17
C PHE A 44 8.82 9.06 -4.62
N GLU A 45 9.77 8.16 -4.82
CA GLU A 45 10.04 7.51 -6.10
C GLU A 45 10.39 6.04 -5.88
N ASN A 46 10.56 5.28 -6.96
CA ASN A 46 10.85 3.83 -6.90
C ASN A 46 9.78 3.07 -6.09
N VAL A 47 8.51 3.42 -6.33
CA VAL A 47 7.39 2.91 -5.54
C VAL A 47 6.94 1.54 -6.06
N PHE A 48 6.97 0.54 -5.18
CA PHE A 48 6.39 -0.78 -5.42
C PHE A 48 5.36 -1.07 -4.34
N THR A 49 4.11 -1.27 -4.75
CA THR A 49 3.01 -1.59 -3.83
C THR A 49 2.36 -2.90 -4.25
N PHE A 50 2.16 -3.79 -3.31
CA PHE A 50 1.57 -5.11 -3.56
C PHE A 50 0.40 -5.35 -2.63
N CYS A 51 -0.66 -5.96 -3.18
CA CYS A 51 -1.73 -6.57 -2.39
C CYS A 51 -1.30 -8.01 -2.06
N LEU A 52 -1.42 -8.39 -0.80
CA LEU A 52 -1.00 -9.72 -0.34
C LEU A 52 -2.19 -10.67 -0.30
N GLY A 53 -2.16 -11.69 -1.14
CA GLY A 53 -3.22 -12.67 -1.28
C GLY A 53 -3.79 -12.73 -2.68
N ASP A 54 -5.00 -13.27 -2.80
CA ASP A 54 -5.72 -13.41 -4.05
C ASP A 54 -6.65 -12.21 -4.29
N PRO A 55 -6.91 -11.86 -5.57
CA PRO A 55 -7.84 -10.78 -5.88
C PRO A 55 -9.28 -11.12 -5.46
N PRO A 56 -10.14 -10.09 -5.27
CA PRO A 56 -11.54 -10.33 -4.95
C PRO A 56 -12.28 -10.97 -6.11
N LYS A 57 -13.43 -11.57 -5.82
CA LYS A 57 -14.34 -12.06 -6.84
C LYS A 57 -14.98 -10.89 -7.59
N ASP A 58 -15.36 -11.11 -8.85
CA ASP A 58 -15.87 -10.06 -9.74
C ASP A 58 -17.11 -9.34 -9.20
N ASP A 59 -17.94 -10.03 -8.42
CA ASP A 59 -19.18 -9.50 -7.85
C ASP A 59 -19.08 -9.15 -6.37
N ALA A 60 -17.86 -9.08 -5.82
CA ALA A 60 -17.65 -8.76 -4.42
C ALA A 60 -18.16 -7.35 -4.10
N ARG A 61 -18.87 -7.20 -2.98
CA ARG A 61 -19.33 -5.91 -2.48
C ARG A 61 -18.34 -5.27 -1.53
N SER A 62 -17.53 -6.08 -0.88
CA SER A 62 -16.44 -5.66 0.00
C SER A 62 -15.29 -6.64 -0.10
N PHE A 63 -14.10 -6.14 0.19
CA PHE A 63 -12.90 -6.95 0.16
C PHE A 63 -11.85 -6.34 1.07
N SER A 64 -11.06 -7.20 1.70
CA SER A 64 -9.95 -6.77 2.55
C SER A 64 -8.72 -7.60 2.26
N CYS A 65 -7.57 -6.95 2.28
CA CYS A 65 -6.29 -7.64 2.19
C CYS A 65 -5.20 -6.82 2.88
N ASN A 66 -4.11 -7.48 3.23
CA ASN A 66 -2.90 -6.78 3.65
C ASN A 66 -2.14 -6.25 2.43
N TRP A 67 -1.28 -5.28 2.65
CA TRP A 67 -0.42 -4.72 1.61
C TRP A 67 0.99 -4.48 2.14
N ILE A 68 1.92 -4.36 1.20
CA ILE A 68 3.30 -3.97 1.46
C ILE A 68 3.71 -2.91 0.43
N VAL A 69 4.49 -1.95 0.85
CA VAL A 69 5.07 -0.94 -0.03
C VAL A 69 6.55 -0.78 0.25
N GLY A 70 7.31 -0.59 -0.81
CA GLY A 70 8.70 -0.13 -0.72
C GLY A 70 8.90 1.05 -1.65
N MET A 71 9.67 2.04 -1.20
CA MET A 71 9.90 3.26 -1.95
C MET A 71 11.11 4.00 -1.41
N SER A 72 11.54 5.05 -2.10
CA SER A 72 12.62 5.92 -1.61
C SER A 72 12.16 7.38 -1.58
N GLU A 73 12.71 8.14 -0.65
CA GLU A 73 12.48 9.58 -0.57
C GLU A 73 13.35 10.30 -1.61
N LYS A 74 12.76 11.22 -2.35
CA LYS A 74 13.48 11.97 -3.38
C LYS A 74 14.62 12.82 -2.83
N GLU A 75 14.41 13.49 -1.69
CA GLU A 75 15.40 14.39 -1.11
C GLU A 75 16.56 13.65 -0.46
N SER A 76 16.27 12.70 0.41
CA SER A 76 17.30 12.05 1.25
C SER A 76 17.82 10.74 0.68
N GLY A 77 17.06 10.11 -0.22
CA GLY A 77 17.35 8.76 -0.68
C GLY A 77 17.01 7.68 0.35
N ALA A 78 16.50 8.05 1.50
CA ALA A 78 16.10 7.06 2.52
C ALA A 78 15.05 6.11 1.97
N VAL A 79 15.14 4.84 2.34
CA VAL A 79 14.22 3.81 1.89
C VAL A 79 13.10 3.67 2.91
N ARG A 80 11.87 3.60 2.43
CA ARG A 80 10.71 3.32 3.29
C ARG A 80 10.09 2.01 2.91
N VAL A 81 9.83 1.18 3.91
CA VAL A 81 9.08 -0.07 3.74
C VAL A 81 7.93 -0.04 4.72
N GLY A 82 6.73 -0.17 4.21
CA GLY A 82 5.52 -0.10 5.01
C GLY A 82 4.60 -1.28 4.76
N CYS A 83 3.68 -1.46 5.67
CA CYS A 83 2.65 -2.48 5.55
C CYS A 83 1.39 -2.06 6.29
N GLY A 84 0.31 -2.69 5.93
CA GLY A 84 -0.97 -2.42 6.54
C GLY A 84 -2.09 -3.20 5.88
N ARG A 85 -3.27 -2.61 5.88
CA ARG A 85 -4.48 -3.26 5.41
C ARG A 85 -5.27 -2.32 4.52
N TYR A 86 -5.83 -2.89 3.46
CA TYR A 86 -6.86 -2.26 2.64
C TYR A 86 -8.21 -2.86 2.96
N ASP A 87 -9.22 -2.00 3.11
CA ASP A 87 -10.62 -2.39 3.20
C ASP A 87 -11.39 -1.62 2.12
N TRP A 88 -11.89 -2.33 1.12
CA TRP A 88 -12.65 -1.76 0.01
C TRP A 88 -14.13 -2.07 0.15
N ARG A 89 -14.94 -1.10 -0.26
CA ARG A 89 -16.37 -1.30 -0.49
C ARG A 89 -16.70 -0.81 -1.89
N PHE A 90 -17.41 -1.66 -2.64
CA PHE A 90 -17.76 -1.42 -4.03
C PHE A 90 -19.23 -1.06 -4.19
N GLN A 91 -19.56 -0.31 -5.26
CA GLN A 91 -20.96 -0.11 -5.61
C GLN A 91 -21.60 -1.44 -6.00
N PRO A 92 -22.93 -1.61 -5.77
CA PRO A 92 -23.61 -2.89 -6.03
C PRO A 92 -23.80 -3.22 -7.51
N ASP A 93 -23.73 -2.22 -8.39
CA ASP A 93 -23.96 -2.38 -9.81
C ASP A 93 -22.67 -2.29 -10.61
N GLU A 94 -22.65 -2.94 -11.79
CA GLU A 94 -21.52 -2.79 -12.69
C GLU A 94 -21.33 -1.32 -13.08
N PRO A 95 -20.07 -0.88 -13.20
CA PRO A 95 -18.81 -1.65 -13.20
C PRO A 95 -18.17 -1.90 -11.81
N PHE A 96 -18.93 -1.94 -10.73
CA PHE A 96 -18.45 -2.24 -9.36
C PHE A 96 -17.31 -1.34 -8.89
N LEU A 97 -17.45 -0.05 -9.10
CA LEU A 97 -16.44 0.93 -8.70
C LEU A 97 -16.32 1.04 -7.18
N VAL A 98 -15.15 1.44 -6.70
CA VAL A 98 -14.89 1.63 -5.27
C VAL A 98 -15.68 2.83 -4.77
N GLN A 99 -16.53 2.61 -3.77
CA GLN A 99 -17.25 3.66 -3.06
C GLN A 99 -16.48 4.16 -1.84
N GLU A 100 -15.80 3.26 -1.16
CA GLU A 100 -15.04 3.58 0.03
C GLU A 100 -13.78 2.72 0.08
N LEU A 101 -12.65 3.35 0.35
CA LEU A 101 -11.39 2.67 0.64
C LEU A 101 -10.88 3.15 1.98
N THR A 102 -10.60 2.21 2.88
CA THR A 102 -9.89 2.50 4.12
C THR A 102 -8.49 1.92 4.00
N ILE A 103 -7.49 2.76 4.14
CA ILE A 103 -6.08 2.35 4.17
C ILE A 103 -5.59 2.49 5.60
N THR A 104 -5.22 1.37 6.21
CA THR A 104 -4.58 1.36 7.51
C THR A 104 -3.08 1.16 7.29
N ILE A 105 -2.28 2.09 7.78
CA ILE A 105 -0.82 1.97 7.79
C ILE A 105 -0.42 1.53 9.19
N GLU A 106 0.01 0.27 9.29
CA GLU A 106 0.40 -0.31 10.58
C GLU A 106 1.84 0.03 10.94
N PHE A 107 2.73 -0.12 9.98
CA PHE A 107 4.16 0.15 10.16
C PHE A 107 4.74 0.81 8.92
N MET A 108 5.70 1.71 9.15
CA MET A 108 6.48 2.36 8.10
C MET A 108 7.90 2.50 8.62
N GLN A 109 8.79 1.64 8.14
CA GLN A 109 10.19 1.66 8.53
C GLN A 109 10.99 2.59 7.62
N ILE A 110 11.88 3.35 8.21
CA ILE A 110 12.82 4.22 7.48
C ILE A 110 14.18 3.56 7.54
N LEU A 111 14.71 3.20 6.37
CA LEU A 111 15.97 2.48 6.24
C LEU A 111 17.02 3.39 5.58
N PRO A 112 18.31 3.16 5.85
CA PRO A 112 19.36 3.93 5.19
C PRO A 112 19.34 3.78 3.66
N PRO A 113 19.79 4.81 2.90
CA PRO A 113 19.87 4.73 1.44
C PRO A 113 20.67 3.53 0.90
N ARG A 114 21.65 3.04 1.65
CA ARG A 114 22.46 1.88 1.25
C ARG A 114 21.62 0.59 1.08
N ASN A 115 20.41 0.55 1.65
CA ASN A 115 19.54 -0.61 1.54
C ASN A 115 18.62 -0.56 0.31
N LEU A 116 18.69 0.49 -0.50
CA LEU A 116 17.80 0.65 -1.64
C LEU A 116 17.88 -0.53 -2.62
N ASP A 117 19.06 -0.92 -3.02
CA ASP A 117 19.24 -2.00 -4.01
C ASP A 117 18.65 -3.31 -3.52
N ALA A 118 18.91 -3.68 -2.26
CA ALA A 118 18.39 -4.92 -1.68
C ALA A 118 16.86 -4.93 -1.64
N ILE A 119 16.26 -3.81 -1.25
CA ILE A 119 14.80 -3.69 -1.18
C ILE A 119 14.19 -3.71 -2.58
N MET A 120 14.75 -2.96 -3.52
CA MET A 120 14.22 -2.90 -4.89
C MET A 120 14.39 -4.22 -5.63
N ASP A 121 15.52 -4.92 -5.45
CA ASP A 121 15.74 -6.24 -6.03
C ASP A 121 14.73 -7.26 -5.51
N TRP A 122 14.42 -7.19 -4.22
CA TRP A 122 13.40 -8.03 -3.61
C TRP A 122 12.02 -7.75 -4.22
N LEU A 123 11.58 -6.51 -4.16
CA LEU A 123 10.20 -6.14 -4.56
C LEU A 123 9.99 -6.29 -6.07
N SER A 124 10.99 -5.95 -6.90
CA SER A 124 10.86 -6.08 -8.34
C SER A 124 10.72 -7.53 -8.82
N GLY A 125 11.11 -8.50 -8.00
CA GLY A 125 10.96 -9.92 -8.31
C GLY A 125 9.64 -10.53 -7.88
N LEU A 126 8.80 -9.79 -7.16
CA LEU A 126 7.52 -10.31 -6.66
C LEU A 126 6.42 -10.24 -7.73
N PRO A 127 5.45 -11.19 -7.70
CA PRO A 127 4.27 -11.09 -8.55
C PRO A 127 3.51 -9.79 -8.26
N TYR A 128 3.10 -9.10 -9.31
CA TYR A 128 2.43 -7.80 -9.20
C TYR A 128 1.09 -7.83 -9.94
N PRO A 129 0.03 -7.25 -9.43
CA PRO A 129 -0.11 -6.53 -8.14
C PRO A 129 -0.49 -7.44 -6.97
N TRP A 130 -0.83 -8.70 -7.21
CA TRP A 130 -1.24 -9.66 -6.20
C TRP A 130 -0.11 -10.64 -5.93
N CYS A 131 0.32 -10.71 -4.67
CA CYS A 131 1.43 -11.55 -4.26
C CYS A 131 1.04 -12.37 -3.03
N PRO A 132 1.24 -13.71 -3.03
CA PRO A 132 1.08 -14.47 -1.80
C PRO A 132 2.05 -13.97 -0.73
N PHE A 133 1.60 -13.80 0.51
CA PHE A 133 2.48 -13.30 1.56
C PHE A 133 3.68 -14.22 1.80
N GLN A 134 3.49 -15.53 1.63
CA GLN A 134 4.58 -16.51 1.78
C GLN A 134 5.71 -16.23 0.79
N THR A 135 5.38 -15.89 -0.44
CA THR A 135 6.36 -15.55 -1.48
C THR A 135 7.15 -14.29 -1.09
N ALA A 136 6.46 -13.26 -0.62
CA ALA A 136 7.11 -12.02 -0.20
C ALA A 136 8.05 -12.26 0.98
N VAL A 137 7.60 -12.99 2.00
CA VAL A 137 8.40 -13.27 3.19
C VAL A 137 9.60 -14.15 2.86
N ALA A 138 9.41 -15.21 2.06
CA ALA A 138 10.47 -16.17 1.75
C ALA A 138 11.62 -15.54 0.96
N SER A 139 11.35 -14.55 0.13
CA SER A 139 12.36 -13.89 -0.70
C SER A 139 12.93 -12.60 -0.11
N ALA A 140 12.47 -12.21 1.07
CA ALA A 140 12.89 -10.95 1.69
C ALA A 140 14.38 -10.94 2.05
N PRO A 141 15.09 -9.81 1.84
CA PRO A 141 16.48 -9.69 2.23
C PRO A 141 16.62 -9.58 3.74
N LYS A 142 17.79 -9.90 4.25
CA LYS A 142 18.14 -9.73 5.65
C LYS A 142 18.60 -8.30 5.89
N VAL A 143 17.64 -7.42 6.13
CA VAL A 143 17.89 -5.99 6.36
C VAL A 143 17.36 -5.63 7.74
N GLU A 144 18.18 -4.96 8.53
CA GLU A 144 17.78 -4.50 9.87
C GLU A 144 16.60 -3.54 9.75
N GLY A 145 15.57 -3.76 10.56
CA GLY A 145 14.34 -2.98 10.55
C GLY A 145 13.22 -3.59 9.72
N LEU A 146 13.54 -4.55 8.84
CA LEU A 146 12.54 -5.19 8.00
C LEU A 146 11.70 -6.22 8.77
N GLU A 147 12.20 -6.73 9.88
CA GLU A 147 11.59 -7.82 10.64
C GLU A 147 10.16 -7.49 11.09
N VAL A 148 9.90 -6.25 11.50
CA VAL A 148 8.57 -5.85 11.96
C VAL A 148 7.55 -5.90 10.82
N ILE A 149 7.97 -5.56 9.61
CA ILE A 149 7.12 -5.64 8.41
C ILE A 149 6.81 -7.09 8.08
N LEU A 150 7.84 -7.94 8.05
CA LEU A 150 7.66 -9.36 7.73
C LEU A 150 6.82 -10.09 8.77
N ASP A 151 6.98 -9.73 10.03
CA ASP A 151 6.18 -10.28 11.12
C ASP A 151 4.69 -9.93 10.96
N TYR A 152 4.40 -8.69 10.66
CA TYR A 152 3.02 -8.25 10.43
C TYR A 152 2.37 -8.98 9.26
N VAL A 153 3.04 -9.03 8.10
CA VAL A 153 2.46 -9.62 6.89
C VAL A 153 2.36 -11.15 6.97
N SER A 154 3.10 -11.78 7.88
CA SER A 154 3.04 -13.22 8.11
C SER A 154 1.85 -13.64 8.97
N ARG A 155 1.19 -12.70 9.64
CA ARG A 155 0.03 -12.99 10.47
C ARG A 155 -1.18 -13.30 9.59
N LYS A 156 -1.97 -14.28 9.99
CA LYS A 156 -3.24 -14.56 9.32
C LYS A 156 -4.24 -13.46 9.65
N ASN A 157 -4.96 -13.05 8.64
CA ASN A 157 -6.06 -12.11 8.79
C ASN A 157 -7.30 -12.78 9.35
#